data_7595017e10b01b325ac46d014409b91d
#
_entry.id   7595017e10b01b325ac46d014409b91d
#
_cell.length_a   1.000
_cell.length_b   1.000
_cell.length_c   1.000
_cell.angle_alpha   90.00
_cell.angle_beta   90.00
_cell.angle_gamma   90.00
#
_symmetry.space_group_name_H-M   'P 1'
#
loop_
_entity.id
_entity.type
_entity.pdbx_description
1 polymer ?
#
loop_
_entity_poly.entity_id
_entity_poly.type
_entity_poly.pdbx_seq_one_letter_code
_entity_poly.pdbx_strand_id
1 'polypeptide(L)'
;MRYTIRIKRQENKEAKPFWQEFEIEAEGELSIAAMLNELNARQKLTDKSGKEAEPISCECGCMVKKCGACAMRINGLPELACSTFLQSLKGKVIVLEPLSKFPVVKDLIVDRSVVFENLKKINLWLESDAYMTEYTHEIRYQSARCLMCGCCLE
;
A
#
# COMPACT_ATOMS: atom_id res chain seq x y z
N MET A 1 3.21 21.29 9.59
CA MET A 1 4.35 21.25 8.64
C MET A 1 3.84 21.05 7.24
N ARG A 2 4.49 21.67 6.22
CA ARG A 2 4.11 21.47 4.80
C ARG A 2 4.97 20.39 4.17
N TYR A 3 4.33 19.44 3.49
CA TYR A 3 4.96 18.34 2.75
C TYR A 3 4.57 18.40 1.27
N THR A 4 5.48 18.00 0.39
CA THR A 4 5.21 17.72 -1.02
C THR A 4 5.11 16.20 -1.19
N ILE A 5 3.98 15.73 -1.68
CA ILE A 5 3.72 14.31 -1.93
C ILE A 5 3.84 14.08 -3.43
N ARG A 6 4.86 13.34 -3.84
CA ARG A 6 5.11 13.00 -5.23
C ARG A 6 4.64 11.59 -5.49
N ILE A 7 3.63 11.43 -6.32
CA ILE A 7 2.96 10.15 -6.56
C ILE A 7 3.20 9.71 -7.99
N LYS A 8 3.58 8.44 -8.16
CA LYS A 8 3.62 7.80 -9.47
C LYS A 8 2.21 7.36 -9.83
N ARG A 9 1.61 8.07 -10.80
CA ARG A 9 0.25 7.84 -11.29
C ARG A 9 0.27 6.99 -12.53
N GLN A 10 -0.75 6.15 -12.69
CA GLN A 10 -0.98 5.36 -13.90
C GLN A 10 -2.47 5.05 -14.00
N GLU A 11 -3.11 5.41 -15.11
CA GLU A 11 -4.57 5.29 -15.27
C GLU A 11 -5.05 3.83 -15.40
N ASN A 12 -4.25 2.98 -16.03
CA ASN A 12 -4.55 1.56 -16.23
C ASN A 12 -3.26 0.77 -16.53
N LYS A 13 -3.37 -0.56 -16.72
CA LYS A 13 -2.23 -1.45 -16.97
C LYS A 13 -1.39 -1.07 -18.20
N GLU A 14 -2.00 -0.45 -19.20
CA GLU A 14 -1.37 -0.15 -20.51
C GLU A 14 -0.88 1.30 -20.59
N ALA A 15 -1.39 2.18 -19.74
CA ALA A 15 -1.03 3.59 -19.72
C ALA A 15 0.41 3.81 -19.26
N LYS A 16 1.06 4.81 -19.84
CA LYS A 16 2.40 5.22 -19.38
C LYS A 16 2.29 5.89 -18.01
N PRO A 17 3.15 5.51 -17.05
CA PRO A 17 3.18 6.17 -15.76
C PRO A 17 3.68 7.61 -15.87
N PHE A 18 3.16 8.49 -15.03
CA PHE A 18 3.59 9.88 -14.89
C PHE A 18 3.69 10.27 -13.41
N TRP A 19 4.40 11.35 -13.12
CA TRP A 19 4.54 11.88 -11.79
C TRP A 19 3.60 13.06 -11.57
N GLN A 20 2.94 13.08 -10.42
CA GLN A 20 2.10 14.19 -9.99
C GLN A 20 2.43 14.56 -8.55
N GLU A 21 2.47 15.85 -8.26
CA GLU A 21 2.84 16.38 -6.94
C GLU A 21 1.64 17.08 -6.29
N PHE A 22 1.47 16.83 -5.00
CA PHE A 22 0.44 17.44 -4.17
C PHE A 22 1.08 18.10 -2.95
N GLU A 23 0.47 19.15 -2.46
CA GLU A 23 0.88 19.77 -1.21
C GLU A 23 -0.13 19.47 -0.11
N ILE A 24 0.38 19.12 1.07
CA ILE A 24 -0.41 18.93 2.27
C ILE A 24 0.23 19.61 3.47
N GLU A 25 -0.59 20.19 4.31
CA GLU A 25 -0.19 20.68 5.62
C GLU A 25 -0.65 19.66 6.66
N ALA A 26 0.27 19.14 7.44
CA ALA A 26 -0.01 18.18 8.50
C ALA A 26 0.41 18.74 9.86
N GLU A 27 -0.52 18.67 10.81
CA GLU A 27 -0.29 18.94 12.22
C GLU A 27 -0.47 17.63 12.98
N GLY A 28 0.47 17.30 13.87
CA GLY A 28 0.44 16.04 14.61
C GLY A 28 0.83 14.82 13.76
N GLU A 29 0.53 13.63 14.27
CA GLU A 29 0.85 12.37 13.61
C GLU A 29 -0.19 12.04 12.52
N LEU A 30 0.24 12.02 11.26
CA LEU A 30 -0.60 11.69 10.11
C LEU A 30 0.04 10.53 9.33
N SER A 31 -0.66 9.39 9.24
CA SER A 31 -0.19 8.27 8.42
C SER A 31 -0.35 8.57 6.92
N ILE A 32 0.47 7.92 6.09
CA ILE A 32 0.37 8.04 4.62
C ILE A 32 -1.03 7.65 4.12
N ALA A 33 -1.65 6.62 4.70
CA ALA A 33 -3.00 6.21 4.31
C ALA A 33 -4.05 7.27 4.68
N ALA A 34 -3.98 7.84 5.88
CA ALA A 34 -4.88 8.92 6.29
C ALA A 34 -4.69 10.17 5.42
N MET A 35 -3.45 10.52 5.12
CA MET A 35 -3.11 11.62 4.24
C MET A 35 -3.70 11.45 2.83
N LEU A 36 -3.61 10.23 2.25
CA LEU A 36 -4.22 9.94 0.94
C LEU A 36 -5.75 10.07 0.98
N ASN A 37 -6.38 9.61 2.07
CA ASN A 37 -7.81 9.79 2.26
C ASN A 37 -8.20 11.28 2.39
N GLU A 38 -7.43 12.09 3.10
CA GLU A 38 -7.66 13.55 3.19
C GLU A 38 -7.53 14.24 1.84
N LEU A 39 -6.53 13.86 1.04
CA LEU A 39 -6.38 14.39 -0.32
C LEU A 39 -7.60 14.06 -1.18
N ASN A 40 -8.04 12.80 -1.16
CA ASN A 40 -9.18 12.33 -1.94
C ASN A 40 -10.54 12.87 -1.44
N ALA A 41 -10.64 13.26 -0.17
CA ALA A 41 -11.85 13.85 0.40
C ALA A 41 -12.08 15.32 0.03
N ARG A 42 -11.10 15.98 -0.60
CA ARG A 42 -11.25 17.37 -1.05
C ARG A 42 -12.29 17.46 -2.15
N GLN A 43 -13.18 18.46 -2.09
CA GLN A 43 -14.21 18.69 -3.14
C GLN A 43 -13.57 18.83 -4.53
N LYS A 44 -12.38 19.40 -4.59
CA LYS A 44 -11.59 19.56 -5.80
C LYS A 44 -10.14 19.23 -5.47
N LEU A 45 -9.65 18.11 -5.98
CA LEU A 45 -8.25 17.75 -5.86
C LEU A 45 -7.46 18.53 -6.89
N THR A 46 -6.49 19.32 -6.45
CA THR A 46 -5.57 20.07 -7.32
C THR A 46 -4.13 19.66 -7.02
N ASP A 47 -3.35 19.49 -8.06
CA ASP A 47 -1.92 19.26 -7.91
C ASP A 47 -1.17 20.55 -7.55
N LYS A 48 0.12 20.43 -7.29
CA LYS A 48 0.99 21.56 -6.92
C LYS A 48 1.07 22.65 -7.98
N SER A 49 0.77 22.36 -9.26
CA SER A 49 0.71 23.34 -10.34
C SER A 49 -0.65 24.08 -10.40
N GLY A 50 -1.61 23.70 -9.58
CA GLY A 50 -2.98 24.23 -9.58
C GLY A 50 -3.92 23.53 -10.58
N LYS A 51 -3.44 22.49 -11.28
CA LYS A 51 -4.25 21.72 -12.21
C LYS A 51 -5.14 20.75 -11.45
N GLU A 52 -6.39 20.61 -11.92
CA GLU A 52 -7.33 19.61 -11.40
C GLU A 52 -6.80 18.19 -11.64
N ALA A 53 -6.92 17.33 -10.64
CA ALA A 53 -6.43 15.97 -10.66
C ALA A 53 -7.55 14.99 -10.33
N GLU A 54 -7.50 13.83 -10.96
CA GLU A 54 -8.34 12.68 -10.61
C GLU A 54 -7.98 12.16 -9.19
N PRO A 55 -8.94 11.61 -8.44
CA PRO A 55 -8.66 10.97 -7.17
C PRO A 55 -7.55 9.93 -7.27
N ILE A 56 -6.74 9.84 -6.22
CA ILE A 56 -5.60 8.91 -6.15
C ILE A 56 -6.13 7.52 -5.80
N SER A 57 -5.94 6.56 -6.70
CA SER A 57 -6.34 5.17 -6.44
C SER A 57 -5.36 4.49 -5.50
N CYS A 58 -5.82 4.13 -4.31
CA CYS A 58 -5.08 3.39 -3.30
C CYS A 58 -6.02 2.47 -2.51
N GLU A 59 -5.48 1.37 -2.01
CA GLU A 59 -6.23 0.45 -1.17
C GLU A 59 -5.91 0.72 0.30
N CYS A 60 -6.94 0.92 1.12
CA CYS A 60 -6.84 1.05 2.57
C CYS A 60 -8.01 0.35 3.23
N GLY A 61 -7.77 -0.78 3.88
CA GLY A 61 -8.82 -1.55 4.55
C GLY A 61 -8.87 -1.27 6.05
N CYS A 62 -8.01 -1.92 6.83
CA CYS A 62 -8.12 -1.92 8.30
C CYS A 62 -7.55 -0.68 9.01
N MET A 63 -6.69 0.10 8.40
CA MET A 63 -5.96 1.26 8.94
C MET A 63 -5.11 0.99 10.21
N VAL A 64 -4.94 -0.28 10.59
CA VAL A 64 -4.29 -0.73 11.84
C VAL A 64 -3.24 -1.83 11.61
N LYS A 65 -2.60 -1.84 10.46
CA LYS A 65 -1.51 -2.79 10.11
C LYS A 65 -1.91 -4.27 10.22
N LYS A 66 -3.13 -4.63 9.81
CA LYS A 66 -3.66 -6.01 9.91
C LYS A 66 -3.97 -6.68 8.57
N CYS A 67 -4.34 -5.94 7.53
CA CYS A 67 -4.82 -6.51 6.26
C CYS A 67 -3.81 -6.52 5.11
N GLY A 68 -2.76 -5.71 5.16
CA GLY A 68 -1.75 -5.61 4.10
C GLY A 68 -2.19 -4.88 2.82
N ALA A 69 -3.45 -4.45 2.71
CA ALA A 69 -3.99 -3.83 1.49
C ALA A 69 -3.23 -2.57 1.07
N CYS A 70 -2.85 -1.73 2.03
CA CYS A 70 -2.18 -0.44 1.80
C CYS A 70 -0.66 -0.55 1.55
N ALA A 71 -0.16 -1.72 1.16
CA ALA A 71 1.25 -1.90 0.84
C ALA A 71 1.63 -1.14 -0.42
N MET A 72 2.67 -0.32 -0.33
CA MET A 72 3.23 0.48 -1.43
C MET A 72 4.70 0.80 -1.15
N ARG A 73 5.38 1.39 -2.11
CA ARG A 73 6.74 1.91 -1.89
C ARG A 73 6.65 3.35 -1.42
N ILE A 74 7.25 3.63 -0.26
CA ILE A 74 7.35 4.95 0.34
C ILE A 74 8.82 5.33 0.42
N ASN A 75 9.21 6.38 -0.28
CA ASN A 75 10.61 6.78 -0.44
C ASN A 75 11.53 5.62 -0.88
N GLY A 76 11.00 4.76 -1.76
CA GLY A 76 11.72 3.60 -2.31
C GLY A 76 11.69 2.34 -1.46
N LEU A 77 11.15 2.37 -0.24
CA LEU A 77 11.03 1.21 0.64
C LEU A 77 9.61 0.65 0.64
N PRO A 78 9.43 -0.69 0.61
CA PRO A 78 8.12 -1.31 0.70
C PRO A 78 7.59 -1.22 2.12
N GLU A 79 6.47 -0.52 2.30
CA GLU A 79 5.87 -0.28 3.60
C GLU A 79 4.34 -0.31 3.56
N LEU A 80 3.72 -0.40 4.73
CA LEU A 80 2.26 -0.26 4.87
C LEU A 80 1.91 1.20 5.16
N ALA A 81 1.21 1.84 4.24
CA ALA A 81 0.86 3.27 4.32
C ALA A 81 0.10 3.64 5.60
N CYS A 82 -0.71 2.73 6.17
CA CYS A 82 -1.46 2.98 7.40
C CYS A 82 -0.59 3.00 8.68
N SER A 83 0.65 2.49 8.62
CA SER A 83 1.59 2.45 9.75
C SER A 83 2.86 3.27 9.53
N THR A 84 2.95 3.97 8.41
CA THR A 84 4.06 4.88 8.10
C THR A 84 3.56 6.31 8.24
N PHE A 85 4.18 7.07 9.14
CA PHE A 85 3.76 8.44 9.46
C PHE A 85 4.63 9.48 8.76
N LEU A 86 4.03 10.56 8.27
CA LEU A 86 4.75 11.65 7.60
C LEU A 86 5.91 12.18 8.44
N GLN A 87 5.70 12.32 9.76
CA GLN A 87 6.67 12.88 10.68
C GLN A 87 7.87 11.97 10.93
N SER A 88 7.73 10.66 10.71
CA SER A 88 8.82 9.69 10.85
C SER A 88 9.73 9.63 9.62
N LEU A 89 9.27 10.17 8.49
CA LEU A 89 10.02 10.16 7.25
C LEU A 89 11.02 11.31 7.17
N LYS A 90 12.19 11.04 6.59
CA LYS A 90 13.21 12.07 6.38
C LYS A 90 12.83 12.97 5.20
N GLY A 91 12.95 14.27 5.40
CA GLY A 91 12.69 15.27 4.36
C GLY A 91 11.24 15.73 4.29
N LYS A 92 10.98 16.67 3.39
CA LYS A 92 9.63 17.25 3.15
C LYS A 92 9.01 16.79 1.84
N VAL A 93 9.77 16.07 1.02
CA VAL A 93 9.29 15.46 -0.23
C VAL A 93 9.16 13.98 0.03
N ILE A 94 7.93 13.48 -0.04
CA ILE A 94 7.61 12.07 0.15
C ILE A 94 7.21 11.48 -1.20
N VAL A 95 7.87 10.41 -1.60
CA VAL A 95 7.66 9.72 -2.88
C VAL A 95 6.84 8.46 -2.65
N LEU A 96 5.71 8.35 -3.34
CA LEU A 96 4.82 7.19 -3.30
C LEU A 96 4.77 6.50 -4.66
N GLU A 97 4.99 5.19 -4.67
CA GLU A 97 4.96 4.35 -5.86
C GLU A 97 4.21 3.04 -5.57
N PRO A 98 3.60 2.41 -6.58
CA PRO A 98 3.11 1.05 -6.43
C PRO A 98 4.27 0.08 -6.15
N LEU A 99 3.98 -1.09 -5.58
CA LEU A 99 4.94 -2.19 -5.47
C LEU A 99 5.45 -2.58 -6.87
N SER A 100 6.77 -2.72 -7.05
CA SER A 100 7.39 -2.87 -8.38
C SER A 100 7.31 -4.29 -8.94
N LYS A 101 7.11 -5.29 -8.09
CA LYS A 101 7.08 -6.72 -8.47
C LYS A 101 5.68 -7.21 -8.88
N PHE A 102 4.70 -6.33 -8.85
CA PHE A 102 3.33 -6.65 -9.22
C PHE A 102 2.85 -5.75 -10.36
N PRO A 103 2.01 -6.26 -11.27
CA PRO A 103 1.39 -5.43 -12.31
C PRO A 103 0.54 -4.32 -11.69
N VAL A 104 0.71 -3.09 -12.16
CA VAL A 104 -0.11 -1.96 -11.71
C VAL A 104 -1.52 -2.07 -12.31
N VAL A 105 -2.54 -1.94 -11.48
CA VAL A 105 -3.94 -1.85 -11.92
C VAL A 105 -4.30 -0.40 -12.19
N LYS A 106 -4.10 0.47 -11.19
CA LYS A 106 -4.27 1.92 -11.30
C LYS A 106 -3.50 2.60 -10.16
N ASP A 107 -2.72 3.61 -10.47
CA ASP A 107 -1.92 4.40 -9.52
C ASP A 107 -1.11 3.55 -8.54
N LEU A 108 -1.53 3.47 -7.28
CA LEU A 108 -0.86 2.72 -6.21
C LEU A 108 -1.44 1.30 -6.01
N ILE A 109 -2.49 0.95 -6.76
CA ILE A 109 -3.12 -0.37 -6.70
C ILE A 109 -2.40 -1.33 -7.63
N VAL A 110 -2.03 -2.50 -7.11
CA VAL A 110 -1.35 -3.56 -7.85
C VAL A 110 -2.13 -4.88 -7.80
N ASP A 111 -1.98 -5.69 -8.85
CA ASP A 111 -2.58 -7.01 -8.94
C ASP A 111 -1.70 -8.04 -8.21
N ARG A 112 -2.17 -8.50 -7.06
CA ARG A 112 -1.51 -9.52 -6.22
C ARG A 112 -2.05 -10.94 -6.43
N SER A 113 -2.84 -11.17 -7.48
CA SER A 113 -3.42 -12.50 -7.78
C SER A 113 -2.37 -13.60 -7.88
N VAL A 114 -1.15 -13.27 -8.35
CA VAL A 114 -0.02 -14.22 -8.43
C VAL A 114 0.31 -14.89 -7.09
N VAL A 115 0.09 -14.20 -5.96
CA VAL A 115 0.31 -14.77 -4.62
C VAL A 115 -0.67 -15.91 -4.39
N PHE A 116 -1.95 -15.69 -4.68
CA PHE A 116 -3.00 -16.69 -4.52
C PHE A 116 -2.86 -17.86 -5.51
N GLU A 117 -2.47 -17.56 -6.76
CA GLU A 117 -2.22 -18.60 -7.76
C GLU A 117 -1.04 -19.51 -7.36
N ASN A 118 -0.01 -18.96 -6.75
CA ASN A 118 1.10 -19.76 -6.22
C ASN A 118 0.69 -20.60 -5.02
N LEU A 119 -0.17 -20.09 -4.13
CA LEU A 119 -0.73 -20.85 -3.02
C LEU A 119 -1.58 -22.04 -3.53
N LYS A 120 -2.35 -21.86 -4.60
CA LYS A 120 -3.08 -22.95 -5.25
C LYS A 120 -2.15 -24.05 -5.78
N LYS A 121 -1.02 -23.66 -6.40
CA LYS A 121 -0.06 -24.64 -6.95
C LYS A 121 0.56 -25.56 -5.90
N ILE A 122 0.67 -25.12 -4.67
CA ILE A 122 1.22 -25.92 -3.55
C ILE A 122 0.13 -26.56 -2.69
N ASN A 123 -1.13 -26.56 -3.17
CA ASN A 123 -2.27 -27.20 -2.52
C ASN A 123 -2.44 -26.82 -1.06
N LEU A 124 -2.47 -25.51 -0.75
CA LEU A 124 -2.58 -24.97 0.61
C LEU A 124 -4.01 -25.03 1.18
N TRP A 125 -4.73 -26.07 0.91
CA TRP A 125 -6.02 -26.36 1.53
C TRP A 125 -5.99 -27.70 2.25
N LEU A 126 -6.87 -27.86 3.22
CA LEU A 126 -7.07 -29.14 3.87
C LEU A 126 -7.93 -30.04 3.00
N GLU A 127 -7.47 -31.26 2.71
CA GLU A 127 -8.24 -32.29 1.97
C GLU A 127 -9.15 -33.08 2.92
N SER A 128 -8.84 -33.08 4.23
CA SER A 128 -9.59 -33.78 5.27
C SER A 128 -9.44 -33.06 6.61
N ASP A 129 -10.18 -33.46 7.61
CA ASP A 129 -10.02 -32.98 8.99
C ASP A 129 -8.60 -33.23 9.49
N ALA A 130 -7.95 -32.18 9.96
CA ALA A 130 -6.60 -32.26 10.50
C ALA A 130 -6.63 -32.48 12.00
N TYR A 131 -6.16 -33.63 12.44
CA TYR A 131 -5.90 -33.89 13.86
C TYR A 131 -4.47 -33.49 14.21
N MET A 132 -4.34 -32.66 15.23
CA MET A 132 -3.04 -32.23 15.74
C MET A 132 -2.56 -33.19 16.81
N THR A 133 -1.50 -33.94 16.48
CA THR A 133 -0.83 -34.84 17.44
C THR A 133 0.20 -34.14 18.30
N GLU A 134 0.69 -32.97 17.87
CA GLU A 134 1.74 -32.21 18.55
C GLU A 134 1.36 -30.74 18.72
N TYR A 135 1.82 -30.13 19.80
CA TYR A 135 1.62 -28.72 20.10
C TYR A 135 2.63 -27.86 19.34
N THR A 136 2.22 -27.32 18.20
CA THR A 136 3.03 -26.47 17.34
C THR A 136 2.56 -25.01 17.33
N HIS A 137 2.07 -24.52 18.46
CA HIS A 137 1.46 -23.19 18.60
C HIS A 137 2.38 -22.06 18.12
N GLU A 138 3.64 -22.07 18.51
CA GLU A 138 4.59 -21.00 18.15
C GLU A 138 4.79 -20.91 16.63
N ILE A 139 5.04 -22.01 15.95
CA ILE A 139 5.23 -22.06 14.50
C ILE A 139 3.99 -21.57 13.77
N ARG A 140 2.80 -21.99 14.21
CA ARG A 140 1.53 -21.55 13.65
C ARG A 140 1.29 -20.07 13.83
N TYR A 141 1.54 -19.58 15.05
CA TYR A 141 1.38 -18.18 15.36
C TYR A 141 2.30 -17.31 14.49
N GLN A 142 3.56 -17.68 14.34
CA GLN A 142 4.51 -16.95 13.50
C GLN A 142 4.09 -16.99 12.01
N SER A 143 3.67 -18.15 11.51
CA SER A 143 3.20 -18.30 10.12
C SER A 143 1.94 -17.49 9.84
N ALA A 144 1.00 -17.43 10.78
CA ALA A 144 -0.26 -16.70 10.67
C ALA A 144 -0.08 -15.16 10.70
N ARG A 145 1.11 -14.65 11.01
CA ARG A 145 1.41 -13.21 10.98
C ARG A 145 1.60 -12.66 9.57
N CYS A 146 1.73 -13.50 8.56
CA CYS A 146 1.85 -13.06 7.17
C CYS A 146 0.56 -12.37 6.71
N LEU A 147 0.69 -11.11 6.25
CA LEU A 147 -0.43 -10.32 5.73
C LEU A 147 -0.66 -10.51 4.23
N MET A 148 0.14 -11.32 3.56
CA MET A 148 0.17 -11.48 2.10
C MET A 148 0.24 -10.13 1.34
N CYS A 149 0.85 -9.13 1.97
CA CYS A 149 0.93 -7.78 1.42
C CYS A 149 1.92 -7.63 0.26
N GLY A 150 2.88 -8.55 0.12
CA GLY A 150 3.88 -8.54 -0.95
C GLY A 150 5.14 -7.69 -0.65
N CYS A 151 5.22 -6.99 0.48
CA CYS A 151 6.38 -6.14 0.80
C CYS A 151 7.72 -6.90 0.84
N CYS A 152 7.72 -8.17 1.21
CA CYS A 152 8.94 -8.98 1.28
C CYS A 152 9.44 -9.46 -0.11
N LEU A 153 8.67 -9.26 -1.17
CA LEU A 153 9.04 -9.60 -2.55
C LEU A 153 9.67 -8.43 -3.31
N GLU A 154 9.64 -7.23 -2.72
CA GLU A 154 10.06 -5.96 -3.32
C GLU A 154 11.58 -5.75 -3.38
#